data_909cab7d70309c10987208c2e6e84f63
#
_entry.id   909cab7d70309c10987208c2e6e84f63
#
_cell.length_a   1.000
_cell.length_b   1.000
_cell.length_c   1.000
_cell.angle_alpha   90.00
_cell.angle_beta   90.00
_cell.angle_gamma   90.00
#
_symmetry.space_group_name_H-M   'P 1'
#
loop_
_entity.id
_entity.type
_entity.pdbx_description
1 polymer ?
#
loop_
_entity_poly.entity_id
_entity_poly.type
_entity_poly.pdbx_seq_one_letter_code
_entity_poly.pdbx_strand_id
1 'polypeptide(L)'
;PMSSEKALRTRAAIIAAALDADSLEIWTDVDGFMTADPRVISTAYTINELSYVEATELCNFGAKVVYPPTIYPVCHKNIPILIKNTFNPEGKGTIIKQEVSDPQSKPIKGISSINDTTLITVQGLGMVGVIGVNYRIFKALAKNGISVFLVSQASSENSTSIGVRNA
;
A
#
# COMPACT_ATOMS: atom_id res chain seq x y z
N PRO A 1 -10.77 14.20 0.64
CA PRO A 1 -9.88 15.17 -0.01
C PRO A 1 -8.43 14.72 0.14
N MET A 2 -7.68 14.71 -0.95
CA MET A 2 -6.25 14.40 -0.95
C MET A 2 -5.51 15.54 -0.22
N SER A 3 -4.61 15.21 0.73
CA SER A 3 -3.80 16.24 1.41
C SER A 3 -2.87 16.93 0.40
N SER A 4 -2.48 18.19 0.69
CA SER A 4 -1.56 18.97 -0.16
C SER A 4 -0.25 18.24 -0.44
N GLU A 5 0.31 17.56 0.55
CA GLU A 5 1.53 16.77 0.46
C GLU A 5 1.41 15.60 -0.53
N LYS A 6 0.32 14.82 -0.45
CA LYS A 6 0.04 13.72 -1.39
C LYS A 6 -0.08 14.23 -2.82
N ALA A 7 -0.73 15.40 -3.00
CA ALA A 7 -0.86 16.03 -4.31
C ALA A 7 0.51 16.46 -4.87
N LEU A 8 1.39 17.04 -4.04
CA LEU A 8 2.73 17.46 -4.45
C LEU A 8 3.59 16.26 -4.88
N ARG A 9 3.61 15.20 -4.09
CA ARG A 9 4.37 13.98 -4.42
C ARG A 9 3.89 13.34 -5.73
N THR A 10 2.58 13.28 -5.95
CA THR A 10 2.02 12.75 -7.21
C THR A 10 2.37 13.63 -8.42
N ARG A 11 2.33 14.96 -8.27
CA ARG A 11 2.76 15.90 -9.33
C ARG A 11 4.25 15.74 -9.66
N ALA A 12 5.11 15.61 -8.64
CA ALA A 12 6.54 15.36 -8.85
C ALA A 12 6.78 14.07 -9.64
N ALA A 13 6.04 13.00 -9.34
CA ALA A 13 6.12 11.74 -10.07
C ALA A 13 5.68 11.87 -11.54
N ILE A 14 4.61 12.63 -11.81
CA ILE A 14 4.14 12.91 -13.18
C ILE A 14 5.21 13.70 -13.95
N ILE A 15 5.82 14.71 -13.33
CA ILE A 15 6.88 15.52 -13.94
C ILE A 15 8.12 14.65 -14.21
N ALA A 16 8.54 13.84 -13.25
CA ALA A 16 9.66 12.91 -13.42
C ALA A 16 9.42 11.96 -14.60
N ALA A 17 8.22 11.41 -14.71
CA ALA A 17 7.84 10.55 -15.83
C ALA A 17 7.81 11.30 -17.17
N ALA A 18 7.36 12.55 -17.20
CA ALA A 18 7.29 13.37 -18.42
C ALA A 18 8.69 13.78 -18.92
N LEU A 19 9.65 13.95 -18.01
CA LEU A 19 11.03 14.33 -18.31
C LEU A 19 11.96 13.13 -18.51
N ASP A 20 11.44 11.89 -18.41
CA ASP A 20 12.25 10.65 -18.40
C ASP A 20 13.44 10.76 -17.42
N ALA A 21 13.14 11.21 -16.18
CA ALA A 21 14.16 11.45 -15.16
C ALA A 21 14.88 10.15 -14.76
N ASP A 22 16.16 10.26 -14.37
CA ASP A 22 16.96 9.12 -13.92
C ASP A 22 16.45 8.53 -12.60
N SER A 23 15.87 9.36 -11.74
CA SER A 23 15.29 8.94 -10.46
C SER A 23 14.28 9.96 -9.92
N LEU A 24 13.40 9.51 -9.02
CA LEU A 24 12.53 10.36 -8.21
C LEU A 24 12.94 10.25 -6.75
N GLU A 25 13.50 11.32 -6.18
CA GLU A 25 13.81 11.37 -4.76
C GLU A 25 12.65 11.95 -3.95
N ILE A 26 12.25 11.25 -2.89
CA ILE A 26 11.25 11.70 -1.93
C ILE A 26 11.94 11.84 -0.58
N TRP A 27 12.14 13.09 -0.17
CA TRP A 27 12.71 13.44 1.12
C TRP A 27 11.58 13.58 2.13
N THR A 28 11.70 12.89 3.27
CA THR A 28 10.67 12.80 4.31
C THR A 28 11.34 12.77 5.70
N ASP A 29 10.56 12.53 6.75
CA ASP A 29 10.98 12.46 8.14
C ASP A 29 11.32 11.03 8.63
N VAL A 30 11.29 10.05 7.73
CA VAL A 30 11.60 8.64 8.04
C VAL A 30 12.75 8.13 7.18
N ASP A 31 13.51 7.15 7.70
CA ASP A 31 14.69 6.58 7.01
C ASP A 31 14.36 5.73 5.78
N GLY A 32 13.09 5.57 5.45
CA GLY A 32 12.62 4.75 4.35
C GLY A 32 11.49 3.80 4.77
N PHE A 33 11.28 2.76 4.00
CA PHE A 33 10.37 1.67 4.39
C PHE A 33 11.01 0.82 5.48
N MET A 34 10.27 0.59 6.57
CA MET A 34 10.71 -0.24 7.68
C MET A 34 10.11 -1.64 7.57
N THR A 35 10.82 -2.63 8.11
CA THR A 35 10.33 -4.03 8.19
C THR A 35 9.07 -4.18 9.03
N ALA A 36 8.80 -3.24 9.92
CA ALA A 36 7.56 -3.10 10.70
C ALA A 36 7.43 -1.65 11.20
N ASP A 37 6.30 -1.31 11.83
CA ASP A 37 6.16 -0.02 12.51
C ASP A 37 7.10 0.02 13.74
N PRO A 38 8.12 0.91 13.77
CA PRO A 38 9.10 0.97 14.86
C PRO A 38 8.48 1.37 16.20
N ARG A 39 7.29 1.96 16.20
CA ARG A 39 6.54 2.29 17.43
C ARG A 39 5.96 1.05 18.10
N VAL A 40 5.75 -0.03 17.31
CA VAL A 40 5.23 -1.31 17.79
C VAL A 40 6.35 -2.32 17.95
N ILE A 41 7.30 -2.35 17.03
CA ILE A 41 8.43 -3.29 17.00
C ILE A 41 9.73 -2.49 16.98
N SER A 42 10.35 -2.32 18.14
CA SER A 42 11.57 -1.49 18.30
C SER A 42 12.79 -2.03 17.55
N THR A 43 12.77 -3.29 17.15
CA THR A 43 13.84 -3.94 16.37
C THR A 43 13.62 -3.82 14.85
N ALA A 44 12.59 -3.08 14.41
CA ALA A 44 12.37 -2.80 13.00
C ALA A 44 13.55 -2.02 12.41
N TYR A 45 13.92 -2.36 11.17
CA TYR A 45 15.02 -1.73 10.45
C TYR A 45 14.58 -1.36 9.05
N THR A 46 15.34 -0.47 8.40
CA THR A 46 15.03 0.04 7.06
C THR A 46 15.26 -1.05 6.00
N ILE A 47 14.30 -1.21 5.11
CA ILE A 47 14.39 -2.08 3.93
C ILE A 47 15.16 -1.34 2.85
N ASN A 48 16.27 -1.90 2.39
CA ASN A 48 17.12 -1.23 1.39
C ASN A 48 16.44 -1.17 0.01
N GLU A 49 15.80 -2.26 -0.41
CA GLU A 49 15.22 -2.39 -1.75
C GLU A 49 13.82 -3.00 -1.71
N LEU A 50 12.90 -2.42 -2.47
CA LEU A 50 11.55 -2.92 -2.69
C LEU A 50 11.21 -2.86 -4.18
N SER A 51 10.41 -3.80 -4.65
CA SER A 51 9.73 -3.65 -5.93
C SER A 51 8.59 -2.64 -5.81
N TYR A 52 8.13 -2.08 -6.95
CA TYR A 52 6.96 -1.20 -6.96
C TYR A 52 5.71 -1.88 -6.39
N VAL A 53 5.56 -3.18 -6.64
CA VAL A 53 4.43 -3.97 -6.12
C VAL A 53 4.53 -4.09 -4.59
N GLU A 54 5.68 -4.49 -4.06
CA GLU A 54 5.90 -4.63 -2.62
C GLU A 54 5.69 -3.30 -1.87
N ALA A 55 6.21 -2.19 -2.41
CA ALA A 55 6.03 -0.87 -1.83
C ALA A 55 4.54 -0.44 -1.84
N THR A 56 3.83 -0.73 -2.94
CA THR A 56 2.40 -0.44 -3.06
C THR A 56 1.58 -1.25 -2.06
N GLU A 57 1.86 -2.54 -1.91
CA GLU A 57 1.18 -3.40 -0.94
C GLU A 57 1.42 -2.93 0.50
N LEU A 58 2.67 -2.66 0.88
CA LEU A 58 2.96 -2.13 2.22
C LEU A 58 2.21 -0.83 2.51
N CYS A 59 2.12 0.07 1.51
CA CYS A 59 1.40 1.34 1.67
C CYS A 59 -0.12 1.16 1.75
N ASN A 60 -0.69 0.23 0.98
CA ASN A 60 -2.12 -0.07 1.01
C ASN A 60 -2.54 -0.63 2.37
N PHE A 61 -1.66 -1.41 3.01
CA PHE A 61 -1.90 -2.04 4.30
C PHE A 61 -1.30 -1.30 5.50
N GLY A 62 -0.98 0.00 5.36
CA GLY A 62 -0.76 0.87 6.52
C GLY A 62 0.57 1.61 6.59
N ALA A 63 1.58 1.23 5.80
CA ALA A 63 2.83 1.98 5.74
C ALA A 63 2.58 3.37 5.12
N LYS A 64 2.76 4.44 5.91
CA LYS A 64 2.48 5.82 5.48
C LYS A 64 3.72 6.51 4.87
N VAL A 65 4.59 5.76 4.20
CA VAL A 65 5.85 6.29 3.66
C VAL A 65 5.64 6.98 2.32
N VAL A 66 4.91 6.33 1.40
CA VAL A 66 4.58 6.86 0.07
C VAL A 66 3.09 6.75 -0.18
N TYR A 67 2.52 7.70 -0.89
CA TYR A 67 1.15 7.61 -1.37
C TYR A 67 1.12 6.72 -2.61
N PRO A 68 0.39 5.56 -2.64
CA PRO A 68 0.45 4.60 -3.75
C PRO A 68 0.28 5.20 -5.15
N PRO A 69 -0.65 6.15 -5.40
CA PRO A 69 -0.77 6.82 -6.70
C PRO A 69 0.48 7.58 -7.16
N THR A 70 1.44 7.89 -6.27
CA THR A 70 2.72 8.49 -6.64
C THR A 70 3.63 7.50 -7.37
N ILE A 71 3.50 6.20 -7.08
CA ILE A 71 4.31 5.14 -7.69
C ILE A 71 3.91 4.93 -9.16
N TYR A 72 2.62 5.04 -9.47
CA TYR A 72 2.06 4.69 -10.77
C TYR A 72 2.71 5.40 -11.98
N PRO A 73 2.90 6.74 -12.02
CA PRO A 73 3.50 7.41 -13.18
C PRO A 73 4.93 6.94 -13.48
N VAL A 74 5.74 6.70 -12.45
CA VAL A 74 7.17 6.40 -12.58
C VAL A 74 7.43 4.91 -12.82
N CYS A 75 6.58 4.00 -12.32
CA CYS A 75 6.77 2.58 -12.54
C CYS A 75 6.63 2.19 -14.01
N HIS A 76 5.77 2.85 -14.79
CA HIS A 76 5.62 2.62 -16.24
C HIS A 76 6.84 3.03 -17.05
N LYS A 77 7.67 3.90 -16.50
CA LYS A 77 8.92 4.38 -17.11
C LYS A 77 10.15 3.71 -16.51
N ASN A 78 9.97 2.78 -15.56
CA ASN A 78 11.05 2.15 -14.80
C ASN A 78 11.95 3.16 -14.07
N ILE A 79 11.41 4.31 -13.67
CA ILE A 79 12.14 5.36 -12.94
C ILE A 79 12.20 4.97 -11.47
N PRO A 80 13.37 4.71 -10.88
CA PRO A 80 13.48 4.34 -9.49
C PRO A 80 13.04 5.47 -8.57
N ILE A 81 12.42 5.11 -7.44
CA ILE A 81 12.06 6.04 -6.38
C ILE A 81 13.02 5.82 -5.21
N LEU A 82 13.67 6.89 -4.75
CA LEU A 82 14.51 6.87 -3.56
C LEU A 82 13.78 7.59 -2.42
N ILE A 83 13.57 6.88 -1.32
CA ILE A 83 13.03 7.46 -0.10
C ILE A 83 14.18 7.77 0.83
N LYS A 84 14.34 9.04 1.18
CA LYS A 84 15.43 9.52 2.01
C LYS A 84 14.94 10.34 3.19
N ASN A 85 15.71 10.33 4.28
CA ASN A 85 15.40 11.09 5.47
C ASN A 85 16.08 12.46 5.44
N THR A 86 15.30 13.54 5.51
CA THR A 86 15.80 14.91 5.57
C THR A 86 16.69 15.15 6.80
N PHE A 87 16.42 14.46 7.91
CA PHE A 87 17.21 14.58 9.14
C PHE A 87 18.40 13.63 9.21
N ASN A 88 18.50 12.68 8.26
CA ASN A 88 19.61 11.74 8.12
C ASN A 88 20.00 11.59 6.63
N PRO A 89 20.54 12.65 5.99
CA PRO A 89 20.80 12.67 4.54
C PRO A 89 21.84 11.64 4.09
N GLU A 90 22.75 11.24 4.97
CA GLU A 90 23.76 10.20 4.72
C GLU A 90 23.19 8.77 4.80
N GLY A 91 21.97 8.63 5.32
CA GLY A 91 21.27 7.33 5.38
C GLY A 91 20.99 6.81 3.97
N LYS A 92 21.14 5.48 3.79
CA LYS A 92 20.91 4.83 2.48
C LYS A 92 19.47 4.97 1.99
N GLY A 93 18.51 5.03 2.91
CA GLY A 93 17.11 5.08 2.56
C GLY A 93 16.58 3.76 1.98
N THR A 94 15.48 3.85 1.24
CA THR A 94 14.89 2.73 0.49
C THR A 94 14.84 3.07 -0.99
N ILE A 95 15.34 2.20 -1.85
CA ILE A 95 15.14 2.29 -3.29
C ILE A 95 13.97 1.40 -3.72
N ILE A 96 13.06 1.95 -4.52
CA ILE A 96 11.93 1.24 -5.12
C ILE A 96 12.17 1.18 -6.62
N LYS A 97 12.24 -0.03 -7.18
CA LYS A 97 12.55 -0.27 -8.59
C LYS A 97 11.83 -1.51 -9.12
N GLN A 98 11.86 -1.74 -10.42
CA GLN A 98 11.16 -2.86 -11.05
C GLN A 98 11.72 -4.22 -10.59
N GLU A 99 13.04 -4.39 -10.66
CA GLU A 99 13.70 -5.63 -10.29
C GLU A 99 14.54 -5.44 -9.03
N VAL A 100 14.30 -6.28 -8.05
CA VAL A 100 15.03 -6.30 -6.78
C VAL A 100 16.09 -7.39 -6.86
N SER A 101 17.35 -6.99 -6.72
CA SER A 101 18.52 -7.88 -6.86
C SER A 101 19.01 -8.36 -5.49
N ASP A 102 18.13 -8.75 -4.58
CA ASP A 102 18.56 -9.27 -3.29
C ASP A 102 18.67 -10.81 -3.31
N PRO A 103 19.88 -11.38 -3.45
CA PRO A 103 20.11 -12.82 -3.38
C PRO A 103 19.79 -13.44 -2.00
N GLN A 104 19.69 -12.59 -0.96
CA GLN A 104 19.34 -12.97 0.41
C GLN A 104 17.89 -12.61 0.76
N SER A 105 17.05 -12.44 -0.24
CA SER A 105 15.65 -12.09 -0.08
C SER A 105 14.97 -12.98 0.96
N LYS A 106 14.71 -12.43 2.13
CA LYS A 106 13.92 -13.10 3.14
C LYS A 106 12.50 -13.29 2.60
N PRO A 107 11.84 -14.43 2.89
CA PRO A 107 10.46 -14.70 2.43
C PRO A 107 9.47 -13.61 2.87
N ILE A 108 9.76 -12.93 4.00
CA ILE A 108 8.98 -11.81 4.52
C ILE A 108 9.91 -10.60 4.60
N LYS A 109 9.64 -9.58 3.81
CA LYS A 109 10.40 -8.32 3.78
C LYS A 109 9.89 -7.30 4.79
N GLY A 110 8.59 -7.26 4.99
CA GLY A 110 7.97 -6.30 5.91
C GLY A 110 6.57 -6.72 6.31
N ILE A 111 6.10 -6.16 7.41
CA ILE A 111 4.76 -6.33 7.96
C ILE A 111 4.18 -4.94 8.18
N SER A 112 3.01 -4.69 7.61
CA SER A 112 2.24 -3.47 7.86
C SER A 112 0.89 -3.81 8.51
N SER A 113 0.32 -2.85 9.22
CA SER A 113 -0.97 -3.01 9.88
C SER A 113 -1.87 -1.81 9.64
N ILE A 114 -3.16 -2.06 9.58
CA ILE A 114 -4.18 -1.04 9.51
C ILE A 114 -4.95 -1.06 10.82
N ASN A 115 -4.97 0.07 11.51
CA ASN A 115 -5.82 0.28 12.69
C ASN A 115 -7.21 0.75 12.26
N ASP A 116 -8.14 0.74 13.20
CA ASP A 116 -9.51 1.27 13.02
C ASP A 116 -10.24 0.61 11.85
N THR A 117 -10.24 -0.71 11.87
CA THR A 117 -10.92 -1.53 10.87
C THR A 117 -12.00 -2.40 11.49
N THR A 118 -13.06 -2.64 10.73
CA THR A 118 -14.13 -3.57 11.08
C THR A 118 -14.20 -4.67 10.04
N LEU A 119 -14.28 -5.91 10.50
CA LEU A 119 -14.54 -7.07 9.65
C LEU A 119 -16.04 -7.40 9.72
N ILE A 120 -16.72 -7.30 8.59
CA ILE A 120 -18.13 -7.64 8.42
C ILE A 120 -18.21 -8.99 7.73
N THR A 121 -18.78 -10.00 8.40
CA THR A 121 -19.00 -11.30 7.79
C THR A 121 -20.50 -11.49 7.53
N VAL A 122 -20.83 -11.69 6.26
CA VAL A 122 -22.19 -12.08 5.83
C VAL A 122 -22.18 -13.58 5.57
N GLN A 123 -23.00 -14.30 6.32
CA GLN A 123 -23.03 -15.77 6.28
C GLN A 123 -24.46 -16.29 6.20
N GLY A 124 -24.65 -17.31 5.39
CA GLY A 124 -25.94 -18.01 5.31
C GLY A 124 -25.96 -19.13 4.27
N LEU A 125 -26.59 -20.24 4.63
CA LEU A 125 -26.77 -21.38 3.70
C LEU A 125 -27.54 -21.00 2.44
N GLY A 126 -28.47 -20.05 2.54
CA GLY A 126 -29.24 -19.51 1.41
C GLY A 126 -28.46 -18.65 0.42
N MET A 127 -27.14 -18.44 0.63
CA MET A 127 -26.26 -17.71 -0.30
C MET A 127 -25.68 -18.62 -1.38
N VAL A 128 -25.60 -19.92 -1.12
CA VAL A 128 -24.94 -20.89 -2.01
C VAL A 128 -25.73 -21.00 -3.33
N GLY A 129 -25.03 -20.83 -4.45
CA GLY A 129 -25.60 -20.88 -5.79
C GLY A 129 -26.54 -19.73 -6.17
N VAL A 130 -26.71 -18.72 -5.30
CA VAL A 130 -27.58 -17.57 -5.57
C VAL A 130 -26.83 -16.47 -6.30
N ILE A 131 -27.24 -16.20 -7.53
CA ILE A 131 -26.63 -15.16 -8.37
C ILE A 131 -26.86 -13.77 -7.76
N GLY A 132 -25.79 -12.97 -7.70
CA GLY A 132 -25.85 -11.56 -7.35
C GLY A 132 -25.84 -11.24 -5.85
N VAL A 133 -25.57 -12.20 -4.97
CA VAL A 133 -25.44 -11.94 -3.51
C VAL A 133 -24.38 -10.88 -3.25
N ASN A 134 -23.16 -11.05 -3.77
CA ASN A 134 -22.07 -10.09 -3.60
C ASN A 134 -22.43 -8.71 -4.17
N TYR A 135 -23.10 -8.66 -5.33
CA TYR A 135 -23.60 -7.39 -5.89
C TYR A 135 -24.48 -6.63 -4.90
N ARG A 136 -25.44 -7.35 -4.25
CA ARG A 136 -26.35 -6.74 -3.26
C ARG A 136 -25.60 -6.20 -2.05
N ILE A 137 -24.60 -6.95 -1.56
CA ILE A 137 -23.76 -6.54 -0.42
C ILE A 137 -22.98 -5.28 -0.81
N PHE A 138 -22.21 -5.30 -1.91
CA PHE A 138 -21.40 -4.16 -2.34
C PHE A 138 -22.23 -2.94 -2.72
N LYS A 139 -23.42 -3.15 -3.32
CA LYS A 139 -24.35 -2.05 -3.59
C LYS A 139 -24.81 -1.36 -2.31
N ALA A 140 -25.09 -2.13 -1.25
CA ALA A 140 -25.49 -1.57 0.05
C ALA A 140 -24.33 -0.76 0.68
N LEU A 141 -23.11 -1.28 0.65
CA LEU A 141 -21.93 -0.58 1.15
C LEU A 141 -21.66 0.72 0.37
N ALA A 142 -21.66 0.65 -0.96
CA ALA A 142 -21.45 1.81 -1.83
C ALA A 142 -22.50 2.89 -1.63
N LYS A 143 -23.80 2.52 -1.49
CA LYS A 143 -24.90 3.46 -1.23
C LYS A 143 -24.70 4.24 0.08
N ASN A 144 -24.03 3.63 1.05
CA ASN A 144 -23.73 4.26 2.34
C ASN A 144 -22.32 4.88 2.40
N GLY A 145 -21.60 4.99 1.27
CA GLY A 145 -20.28 5.61 1.20
C GLY A 145 -19.18 4.80 1.87
N ILE A 146 -19.43 3.50 2.13
CA ILE A 146 -18.47 2.63 2.83
C ILE A 146 -17.47 2.05 1.82
N SER A 147 -16.19 2.38 2.00
CA SER A 147 -15.09 1.87 1.18
C SER A 147 -14.61 0.52 1.71
N VAL A 148 -14.47 -0.43 0.80
CA VAL A 148 -13.99 -1.79 1.07
C VAL A 148 -12.52 -1.90 0.66
N PHE A 149 -11.68 -2.45 1.55
CA PHE A 149 -10.26 -2.68 1.25
C PHE A 149 -9.86 -4.16 1.27
N LEU A 150 -10.69 -5.04 1.84
CA LEU A 150 -10.46 -6.48 1.90
C LEU A 150 -11.75 -7.22 1.59
N VAL A 151 -11.66 -8.25 0.77
CA VAL A 151 -12.75 -9.19 0.50
C VAL A 151 -12.20 -10.61 0.57
N SER A 152 -12.83 -11.45 1.35
CA SER A 152 -12.52 -12.87 1.43
C SER A 152 -13.82 -13.66 1.38
N GLN A 153 -13.89 -14.63 0.47
CA GLN A 153 -15.06 -15.49 0.30
C GLN A 153 -14.66 -16.95 0.45
N ALA A 154 -15.45 -17.71 1.19
CA ALA A 154 -15.29 -19.16 1.26
C ALA A 154 -15.66 -19.79 -0.10
N SER A 155 -14.96 -20.87 -0.48
CA SER A 155 -15.23 -21.60 -1.72
C SER A 155 -16.64 -22.21 -1.77
N SER A 156 -17.26 -22.42 -0.60
CA SER A 156 -18.64 -22.87 -0.47
C SER A 156 -19.69 -21.78 -0.74
N GLU A 157 -19.28 -20.53 -1.03
CA GLU A 157 -20.15 -19.36 -1.26
C GLU A 157 -21.10 -19.01 -0.09
N ASN A 158 -21.02 -19.72 1.04
CA ASN A 158 -21.90 -19.52 2.19
C ASN A 158 -21.45 -18.40 3.13
N SER A 159 -20.28 -17.82 2.90
CA SER A 159 -19.69 -16.77 3.74
C SER A 159 -18.83 -15.81 2.93
N THR A 160 -19.08 -14.52 3.10
CA THR A 160 -18.22 -13.44 2.55
C THR A 160 -17.83 -12.51 3.68
N SER A 161 -16.54 -12.35 3.90
CA SER A 161 -15.97 -11.41 4.87
C SER A 161 -15.41 -10.19 4.17
N ILE A 162 -15.73 -9.01 4.70
CA ILE A 162 -15.43 -7.73 4.10
C ILE A 162 -14.75 -6.86 5.14
N GLY A 163 -13.54 -6.40 4.83
CA GLY A 163 -12.82 -5.43 5.66
C GLY A 163 -13.16 -4.00 5.22
N VAL A 164 -13.61 -3.20 6.19
CA VAL A 164 -13.92 -1.77 6.00
C VAL A 164 -13.16 -0.93 7.01
N ARG A 165 -12.86 0.32 6.67
CA ARG A 165 -12.28 1.28 7.63
C ARG A 165 -13.39 1.91 8.44
N ASN A 166 -13.14 2.08 9.73
CA ASN A 166 -14.02 2.87 10.59
C ASN A 166 -14.00 4.33 10.12
N ALA A 167 -15.15 4.99 10.20
CA ALA A 167 -15.33 6.39 9.80
C ALA A 167 -14.70 7.34 10.81
#